data_1c3333bf96592c4da2fb3a93177f2c15
#
_entry.id   1c3333bf96592c4da2fb3a93177f2c15
#
_cell.length_a   1.000
_cell.length_b   1.000
_cell.length_c   1.000
_cell.angle_alpha   90.00
_cell.angle_beta   90.00
_cell.angle_gamma   90.00
#
_symmetry.space_group_name_H-M   'P 1'
#
loop_
_entity.id
_entity.type
_entity.pdbx_description
1 polymer ?
#
loop_
_entity_poly.entity_id
_entity_poly.type
_entity_poly.pdbx_seq_one_letter_code
_entity_poly.pdbx_strand_id
1 'polypeptide(L)'
;MEKRHAIIESATRLFGSIGFDATTTLEIAVEADVTEPLIYYHFKGKHELFKISLDLAFNEYFSRLVELPKHTPTEFQKIVNLIDLHFQIVDDLPEQMRMIVTTCPAKLNDSEGMCLKKIKKARKLVMDYISGCLKTGISSGEFIKIPVSPTANTLVALFNGLLRQRVYQLNHSHGVKATAIDFCRRSLTGCCTIQ
;
A
#
# COMPACT_ATOMS: atom_id res chain seq x y z
N MET A 1 -2.89 3.86 -28.74
CA MET A 1 -2.35 3.71 -27.36
C MET A 1 -3.23 4.43 -26.34
N GLU A 2 -3.75 5.62 -26.62
CA GLU A 2 -4.60 6.38 -25.70
C GLU A 2 -5.85 5.62 -25.17
N LYS A 3 -6.64 5.02 -26.07
CA LYS A 3 -7.89 4.34 -25.67
C LYS A 3 -7.65 3.13 -24.75
N ARG A 4 -6.60 2.35 -25.01
CA ARG A 4 -6.23 1.22 -24.14
C ARG A 4 -5.85 1.69 -22.73
N HIS A 5 -5.17 2.82 -22.62
CA HIS A 5 -4.79 3.42 -21.33
C HIS A 5 -6.02 3.95 -20.58
N ALA A 6 -6.89 4.69 -21.26
CA ALA A 6 -8.16 5.18 -20.71
C ALA A 6 -9.03 4.05 -20.16
N ILE A 7 -9.12 2.91 -20.85
CA ILE A 7 -9.86 1.73 -20.36
C ILE A 7 -9.26 1.20 -19.05
N ILE A 8 -7.93 1.11 -18.96
CA ILE A 8 -7.26 0.62 -17.73
C ILE A 8 -7.46 1.59 -16.57
N GLU A 9 -7.36 2.89 -16.81
CA GLU A 9 -7.58 3.92 -15.78
C GLU A 9 -9.02 3.88 -15.26
N SER A 10 -10.01 3.85 -16.17
CA SER A 10 -11.42 3.75 -15.80
C SER A 10 -11.72 2.45 -15.04
N ALA A 11 -11.19 1.32 -15.49
CA ALA A 11 -11.29 0.05 -14.80
C ALA A 11 -10.69 0.14 -13.38
N THR A 12 -9.51 0.76 -13.24
CA THR A 12 -8.85 0.92 -11.93
C THR A 12 -9.70 1.75 -10.97
N ARG A 13 -10.29 2.86 -11.46
CA ARG A 13 -11.20 3.69 -10.65
C ARG A 13 -12.43 2.91 -10.20
N LEU A 14 -13.11 2.23 -11.11
CA LEU A 14 -14.31 1.46 -10.79
C LEU A 14 -14.01 0.30 -9.83
N PHE A 15 -12.93 -0.43 -10.07
CA PHE A 15 -12.52 -1.49 -9.15
C PHE A 15 -12.15 -0.97 -7.75
N GLY A 16 -11.57 0.21 -7.68
CA GLY A 16 -11.26 0.86 -6.40
C GLY A 16 -12.49 1.43 -5.69
N SER A 17 -13.46 1.99 -6.42
CA SER A 17 -14.62 2.68 -5.85
C SER A 17 -15.77 1.75 -5.48
N ILE A 18 -16.22 0.89 -6.39
CA ILE A 18 -17.38 0.01 -6.19
C ILE A 18 -17.01 -1.48 -6.09
N GLY A 19 -15.72 -1.82 -6.29
CA GLY A 19 -15.20 -3.17 -6.18
C GLY A 19 -15.33 -4.00 -7.47
N PHE A 20 -14.65 -5.15 -7.50
CA PHE A 20 -14.60 -6.00 -8.69
C PHE A 20 -15.97 -6.56 -9.08
N ASP A 21 -16.75 -7.06 -8.13
CA ASP A 21 -17.99 -7.79 -8.43
C ASP A 21 -19.09 -6.85 -8.97
N ALA A 22 -19.17 -5.63 -8.44
CA ALA A 22 -20.13 -4.63 -8.86
C ALA A 22 -19.77 -3.93 -10.19
N THR A 23 -18.51 -3.99 -10.62
CA THR A 23 -18.07 -3.35 -11.88
C THR A 23 -18.40 -4.23 -13.08
N THR A 24 -18.93 -3.65 -14.16
CA THR A 24 -19.18 -4.29 -15.44
C THR A 24 -18.29 -3.74 -16.55
N THR A 25 -18.10 -4.49 -17.64
CA THR A 25 -17.36 -4.02 -18.82
C THR A 25 -18.10 -2.87 -19.51
N LEU A 26 -19.41 -2.85 -19.44
CA LEU A 26 -20.22 -1.75 -19.98
C LEU A 26 -19.95 -0.43 -19.21
N GLU A 27 -19.95 -0.48 -17.87
CA GLU A 27 -19.62 0.72 -17.06
C GLU A 27 -18.20 1.22 -17.33
N ILE A 28 -17.24 0.32 -17.47
CA ILE A 28 -15.87 0.68 -17.85
C ILE A 28 -15.83 1.35 -19.23
N ALA A 29 -16.60 0.83 -20.20
CA ALA A 29 -16.68 1.42 -21.54
C ALA A 29 -17.27 2.83 -21.51
N VAL A 30 -18.37 3.02 -20.77
CA VAL A 30 -19.01 4.34 -20.60
C VAL A 30 -18.04 5.32 -19.96
N GLU A 31 -17.36 4.95 -18.88
CA GLU A 31 -16.44 5.82 -18.18
C GLU A 31 -15.18 6.15 -18.98
N ALA A 32 -14.72 5.23 -19.83
CA ALA A 32 -13.56 5.40 -20.70
C ALA A 32 -13.89 6.12 -22.01
N ASP A 33 -15.15 6.51 -22.24
CA ASP A 33 -15.65 7.08 -23.50
C ASP A 33 -15.29 6.20 -24.72
N VAL A 34 -15.60 4.90 -24.60
CA VAL A 34 -15.39 3.91 -25.67
C VAL A 34 -16.61 3.01 -25.81
N THR A 35 -16.65 2.22 -26.89
CA THR A 35 -17.65 1.17 -27.04
C THR A 35 -17.24 -0.10 -26.31
N GLU A 36 -18.19 -0.86 -25.75
CA GLU A 36 -17.88 -2.12 -25.06
C GLU A 36 -17.15 -3.15 -25.95
N PRO A 37 -17.47 -3.30 -27.26
CA PRO A 37 -16.70 -4.14 -28.17
C PRO A 37 -15.20 -3.78 -28.24
N LEU A 38 -14.85 -2.49 -28.04
CA LEU A 38 -13.44 -2.07 -28.02
C LEU A 38 -12.71 -2.61 -26.77
N ILE A 39 -13.40 -2.79 -25.65
CA ILE A 39 -12.83 -3.45 -24.49
C ILE A 39 -12.43 -4.88 -24.84
N TYR A 40 -13.34 -5.64 -25.47
CA TYR A 40 -13.08 -7.03 -25.88
C TYR A 40 -12.04 -7.15 -27.01
N TYR A 41 -11.85 -6.11 -27.79
CA TYR A 41 -10.76 -6.04 -28.76
C TYR A 41 -9.38 -5.98 -28.07
N HIS A 42 -9.27 -5.25 -26.95
CA HIS A 42 -8.00 -5.05 -26.24
C HIS A 42 -7.76 -6.04 -25.10
N PHE A 43 -8.82 -6.59 -24.52
CA PHE A 43 -8.76 -7.39 -23.29
C PHE A 43 -9.77 -8.56 -23.37
N LYS A 44 -9.42 -9.68 -22.74
CA LYS A 44 -10.31 -10.86 -22.68
C LYS A 44 -11.53 -10.66 -21.76
N GLY A 45 -11.66 -9.50 -21.13
CA GLY A 45 -12.76 -9.13 -20.25
C GLY A 45 -12.32 -8.58 -18.90
N LYS A 46 -13.28 -8.48 -17.99
CA LYS A 46 -13.14 -7.83 -16.68
C LYS A 46 -12.00 -8.40 -15.82
N HIS A 47 -11.80 -9.71 -15.83
CA HIS A 47 -10.74 -10.36 -15.05
C HIS A 47 -9.34 -9.97 -15.52
N GLU A 48 -9.10 -9.87 -16.82
CA GLU A 48 -7.81 -9.42 -17.34
C GLU A 48 -7.56 -7.94 -17.02
N LEU A 49 -8.58 -7.10 -17.16
CA LEU A 49 -8.50 -5.70 -16.74
C LEU A 49 -8.15 -5.56 -15.27
N PHE A 50 -8.83 -6.31 -14.40
CA PHE A 50 -8.53 -6.31 -12.96
C PHE A 50 -7.09 -6.75 -12.68
N LYS A 51 -6.62 -7.80 -13.33
CA LYS A 51 -5.24 -8.28 -13.20
C LYS A 51 -4.23 -7.20 -13.59
N ILE A 52 -4.43 -6.54 -14.75
CA ILE A 52 -3.55 -5.48 -15.23
C ILE A 52 -3.58 -4.27 -14.28
N SER A 53 -4.78 -3.82 -13.88
CA SER A 53 -4.94 -2.71 -12.91
C SER A 53 -4.23 -2.99 -11.59
N LEU A 54 -4.38 -4.22 -11.08
CA LEU A 54 -3.74 -4.64 -9.84
C LEU A 54 -2.21 -4.75 -9.99
N ASP A 55 -1.72 -5.24 -11.14
CA ASP A 55 -0.29 -5.29 -11.44
C ASP A 55 0.32 -3.90 -11.45
N LEU A 56 -0.32 -2.94 -12.10
CA LEU A 56 0.13 -1.55 -12.14
C LEU A 56 0.15 -0.91 -10.75
N ALA A 57 -0.94 -1.09 -9.97
CA ALA A 57 -1.02 -0.56 -8.62
C ALA A 57 0.08 -1.10 -7.70
N PHE A 58 0.33 -2.41 -7.71
CA PHE A 58 1.40 -3.00 -6.91
C PHE A 58 2.80 -2.63 -7.41
N ASN A 59 3.00 -2.53 -8.72
CA ASN A 59 4.29 -2.12 -9.28
C ASN A 59 4.64 -0.69 -8.85
N GLU A 60 3.68 0.22 -8.87
CA GLU A 60 3.88 1.58 -8.37
C GLU A 60 4.20 1.58 -6.86
N TYR A 61 3.45 0.82 -6.06
CA TYR A 61 3.74 0.67 -4.63
C TYR A 61 5.15 0.10 -4.39
N PHE A 62 5.56 -0.92 -5.15
CA PHE A 62 6.90 -1.51 -5.01
C PHE A 62 8.01 -0.55 -5.46
N SER A 63 7.79 0.22 -6.54
CA SER A 63 8.75 1.24 -6.99
C SER A 63 9.03 2.24 -5.88
N ARG A 64 7.98 2.80 -5.28
CA ARG A 64 8.12 3.77 -4.19
C ARG A 64 8.80 3.18 -2.95
N LEU A 65 8.57 1.91 -2.63
CA LEU A 65 9.28 1.23 -1.54
C LEU A 65 10.79 1.10 -1.82
N VAL A 66 11.16 0.81 -3.07
CA VAL A 66 12.57 0.67 -3.48
C VAL A 66 13.28 2.03 -3.50
N GLU A 67 12.55 3.11 -3.79
CA GLU A 67 13.05 4.49 -3.83
C GLU A 67 13.21 5.13 -2.44
N LEU A 68 12.77 4.46 -1.36
CA LEU A 68 12.99 4.96 -0.01
C LEU A 68 14.47 5.24 0.23
N PRO A 69 14.83 6.38 0.86
CA PRO A 69 16.21 6.75 1.11
C PRO A 69 16.97 5.66 1.88
N LYS A 70 18.06 5.16 1.28
CA LYS A 70 18.92 4.14 1.89
C LYS A 70 19.88 4.75 2.92
N HIS A 71 20.24 6.00 2.71
CA HIS A 71 21.13 6.76 3.58
C HIS A 71 20.35 7.90 4.24
N THR A 72 20.21 7.83 5.55
CA THR A 72 19.55 8.81 6.40
C THR A 72 20.41 9.06 7.63
N PRO A 73 20.27 10.20 8.31
CA PRO A 73 21.04 10.48 9.53
C PRO A 73 20.85 9.44 10.63
N THR A 74 19.67 8.81 10.71
CA THR A 74 19.33 7.84 11.75
C THR A 74 18.50 6.69 11.17
N GLU A 75 18.53 5.53 11.81
CA GLU A 75 17.66 4.41 11.44
C GLU A 75 16.18 4.72 11.72
N PHE A 76 15.91 5.54 12.74
CA PHE A 76 14.55 6.02 13.01
C PHE A 76 14.01 6.87 11.85
N GLN A 77 14.84 7.69 11.21
CA GLN A 77 14.40 8.47 10.04
C GLN A 77 13.95 7.59 8.88
N LYS A 78 14.55 6.41 8.70
CA LYS A 78 14.09 5.42 7.70
C LYS A 78 12.67 4.93 8.01
N ILE A 79 12.37 4.68 9.29
CA ILE A 79 11.02 4.29 9.73
C ILE A 79 10.03 5.44 9.50
N VAL A 80 10.41 6.67 9.78
CA VAL A 80 9.60 7.87 9.48
C VAL A 80 9.31 7.96 7.97
N ASN A 81 10.32 7.81 7.13
CA ASN A 81 10.16 7.86 5.68
C ASN A 81 9.19 6.77 5.16
N LEU A 82 9.22 5.59 5.77
CA LEU A 82 8.26 4.52 5.44
C LEU A 82 6.82 4.89 5.85
N ILE A 83 6.63 5.52 7.01
CA ILE A 83 5.33 6.03 7.43
C ILE A 83 4.85 7.11 6.47
N ASP A 84 5.72 8.07 6.13
CA ASP A 84 5.41 9.14 5.19
C ASP A 84 4.99 8.59 3.83
N LEU A 85 5.72 7.60 3.30
CA LEU A 85 5.35 6.92 2.06
C LEU A 85 3.93 6.35 2.12
N HIS A 86 3.57 5.67 3.22
CA HIS A 86 2.23 5.06 3.33
C HIS A 86 1.10 6.10 3.39
N PHE A 87 1.36 7.28 3.92
CA PHE A 87 0.38 8.38 3.88
C PHE A 87 0.32 9.02 2.49
N GLN A 88 1.46 9.35 1.90
CA GLN A 88 1.54 10.02 0.60
C GLN A 88 0.95 9.16 -0.53
N ILE A 89 1.22 7.86 -0.54
CA ILE A 89 0.74 6.99 -1.63
C ILE A 89 -0.79 6.87 -1.66
N VAL A 90 -1.46 6.99 -0.51
CA VAL A 90 -2.94 7.02 -0.48
C VAL A 90 -3.47 8.34 -1.05
N ASP A 91 -2.76 9.43 -0.80
CA ASP A 91 -3.16 10.76 -1.32
C ASP A 91 -2.91 10.87 -2.82
N ASP A 92 -1.79 10.31 -3.31
CA ASP A 92 -1.41 10.35 -4.72
C ASP A 92 -2.19 9.34 -5.58
N LEU A 93 -2.50 8.16 -5.03
CA LEU A 93 -3.06 7.01 -5.76
C LEU A 93 -4.26 6.40 -5.00
N PRO A 94 -5.31 7.18 -4.70
CA PRO A 94 -6.39 6.76 -3.81
C PRO A 94 -7.12 5.51 -4.32
N GLU A 95 -7.43 5.43 -5.61
CA GLU A 95 -8.19 4.31 -6.18
C GLU A 95 -7.35 3.02 -6.25
N GLN A 96 -6.07 3.15 -6.61
CA GLN A 96 -5.12 2.04 -6.61
C GLN A 96 -4.93 1.48 -5.21
N MET A 97 -4.76 2.36 -4.22
CA MET A 97 -4.59 1.94 -2.82
C MET A 97 -5.89 1.36 -2.25
N ARG A 98 -7.06 1.89 -2.62
CA ARG A 98 -8.34 1.30 -2.27
C ARG A 98 -8.47 -0.11 -2.85
N MET A 99 -8.13 -0.30 -4.12
CA MET A 99 -8.14 -1.62 -4.76
C MET A 99 -7.21 -2.62 -4.05
N ILE A 100 -5.99 -2.22 -3.68
CA ILE A 100 -5.04 -3.07 -2.94
C ILE A 100 -5.58 -3.43 -1.55
N VAL A 101 -6.16 -2.46 -0.83
CA VAL A 101 -6.52 -2.61 0.58
C VAL A 101 -7.89 -3.28 0.77
N THR A 102 -8.82 -3.09 -0.18
CA THR A 102 -10.20 -3.58 -0.08
C THR A 102 -10.49 -4.72 -1.05
N THR A 103 -10.37 -4.47 -2.34
CA THR A 103 -10.78 -5.42 -3.39
C THR A 103 -9.84 -6.62 -3.47
N CYS A 104 -8.54 -6.39 -3.38
CA CYS A 104 -7.57 -7.48 -3.43
C CYS A 104 -7.70 -8.46 -2.25
N PRO A 105 -7.87 -8.04 -0.99
CA PRO A 105 -8.17 -8.96 0.11
C PRO A 105 -9.47 -9.76 -0.08
N ALA A 106 -10.51 -9.17 -0.66
CA ALA A 106 -11.76 -9.87 -0.94
C ALA A 106 -11.59 -11.01 -1.98
N LYS A 107 -10.52 -10.97 -2.78
CA LYS A 107 -10.17 -11.94 -3.80
C LYS A 107 -8.98 -12.83 -3.43
N LEU A 108 -8.69 -13.02 -2.14
CA LEU A 108 -7.55 -13.85 -1.68
C LEU A 108 -7.64 -15.31 -2.14
N ASN A 109 -8.85 -15.81 -2.34
CA ASN A 109 -9.14 -17.18 -2.77
C ASN A 109 -9.37 -17.28 -4.29
N ASP A 110 -8.87 -16.32 -5.08
CA ASP A 110 -8.92 -16.43 -6.52
C ASP A 110 -8.14 -17.68 -6.99
N SER A 111 -8.57 -18.27 -8.09
CA SER A 111 -7.99 -19.52 -8.63
C SER A 111 -6.49 -19.38 -8.96
N GLU A 112 -6.00 -18.18 -9.23
CA GLU A 112 -4.60 -17.90 -9.54
C GLU A 112 -3.77 -17.56 -8.30
N GLY A 113 -4.39 -17.25 -7.17
CA GLY A 113 -3.73 -16.81 -5.94
C GLY A 113 -2.94 -15.52 -6.11
N MET A 114 -3.29 -14.70 -7.10
CA MET A 114 -2.54 -13.52 -7.51
C MET A 114 -2.50 -12.46 -6.39
N CYS A 115 -3.67 -12.15 -5.84
CA CYS A 115 -3.79 -11.18 -4.74
C CYS A 115 -2.94 -11.60 -3.54
N LEU A 116 -3.03 -12.86 -3.16
CA LEU A 116 -2.27 -13.40 -2.03
C LEU A 116 -0.75 -13.31 -2.26
N LYS A 117 -0.28 -13.66 -3.47
CA LYS A 117 1.16 -13.57 -3.82
C LYS A 117 1.67 -12.13 -3.72
N LYS A 118 0.90 -11.15 -4.22
CA LYS A 118 1.27 -9.73 -4.18
C LYS A 118 1.27 -9.17 -2.77
N ILE A 119 0.26 -9.49 -1.96
CA ILE A 119 0.18 -9.10 -0.56
C ILE A 119 1.35 -9.69 0.24
N LYS A 120 1.67 -10.98 0.03
CA LYS A 120 2.83 -11.61 0.68
C LYS A 120 4.15 -10.94 0.30
N LYS A 121 4.32 -10.59 -1.00
CA LYS A 121 5.51 -9.85 -1.48
C LYS A 121 5.60 -8.47 -0.83
N ALA A 122 4.51 -7.70 -0.81
CA ALA A 122 4.47 -6.38 -0.17
C ALA A 122 4.84 -6.46 1.31
N ARG A 123 4.19 -7.40 2.05
CA ARG A 123 4.50 -7.65 3.46
C ARG A 123 5.98 -8.00 3.68
N LYS A 124 6.54 -8.88 2.84
CA LYS A 124 7.95 -9.28 2.95
C LYS A 124 8.88 -8.09 2.78
N LEU A 125 8.68 -7.26 1.76
CA LEU A 125 9.51 -6.06 1.52
C LEU A 125 9.50 -5.11 2.72
N VAL A 126 8.32 -4.80 3.26
CA VAL A 126 8.19 -3.93 4.43
C VAL A 126 8.82 -4.55 5.67
N MET A 127 8.61 -5.85 5.90
CA MET A 127 9.22 -6.59 7.00
C MET A 127 10.75 -6.58 6.94
N ASP A 128 11.32 -6.85 5.76
CA ASP A 128 12.77 -6.87 5.55
C ASP A 128 13.36 -5.47 5.79
N TYR A 129 12.69 -4.42 5.30
CA TYR A 129 13.10 -3.04 5.51
C TYR A 129 13.12 -2.66 7.00
N ILE A 130 12.00 -2.86 7.70
CA ILE A 130 11.89 -2.55 9.14
C ILE A 130 12.89 -3.37 9.96
N SER A 131 13.00 -4.67 9.67
CA SER A 131 13.94 -5.55 10.38
C SER A 131 15.39 -5.11 10.20
N GLY A 132 15.75 -4.61 9.02
CA GLY A 132 17.05 -4.00 8.73
C GLY A 132 17.29 -2.78 9.61
N CYS A 133 16.34 -1.83 9.63
CA CYS A 133 16.42 -0.63 10.48
C CYS A 133 16.57 -0.98 11.97
N LEU A 134 15.76 -1.93 12.46
CA LEU A 134 15.83 -2.34 13.86
C LEU A 134 17.18 -2.97 14.23
N LYS A 135 17.69 -3.87 13.39
CA LYS A 135 19.00 -4.51 13.64
C LYS A 135 20.12 -3.47 13.68
N THR A 136 20.17 -2.57 12.70
CA THR A 136 21.20 -1.53 12.64
C THR A 136 21.06 -0.54 13.80
N GLY A 137 19.85 -0.07 14.10
CA GLY A 137 19.61 0.86 15.19
C GLY A 137 19.94 0.28 16.58
N ILE A 138 19.67 -1.01 16.81
CA ILE A 138 20.07 -1.70 18.05
C ILE A 138 21.61 -1.80 18.12
N SER A 139 22.26 -2.17 17.04
CA SER A 139 23.73 -2.33 17.03
C SER A 139 24.49 -1.02 17.15
N SER A 140 23.91 0.08 16.67
CA SER A 140 24.48 1.45 16.83
C SER A 140 24.15 2.09 18.18
N GLY A 141 23.28 1.50 18.99
CA GLY A 141 22.78 2.09 20.23
C GLY A 141 21.71 3.17 20.06
N GLU A 142 21.21 3.38 18.86
CA GLU A 142 20.08 4.28 18.57
C GLU A 142 18.77 3.75 19.17
N PHE A 143 18.59 2.42 19.11
CA PHE A 143 17.42 1.75 19.66
C PHE A 143 17.77 0.89 20.88
N ILE A 144 16.82 0.77 21.79
CA ILE A 144 16.94 -0.14 22.94
C ILE A 144 16.96 -1.60 22.47
N LYS A 145 17.46 -2.50 23.31
CA LYS A 145 17.45 -3.94 23.03
C LYS A 145 16.03 -4.47 23.06
N ILE A 146 15.50 -4.83 21.89
CA ILE A 146 14.15 -5.35 21.67
C ILE A 146 14.20 -6.56 20.74
N PRO A 147 13.23 -7.48 20.82
CA PRO A 147 13.14 -8.61 19.91
C PRO A 147 12.77 -8.11 18.48
N VAL A 148 13.71 -8.21 17.51
CA VAL A 148 13.57 -7.63 16.19
C VAL A 148 12.32 -8.14 15.44
N SER A 149 12.14 -9.46 15.35
CA SER A 149 11.04 -10.03 14.55
C SER A 149 9.65 -9.71 15.12
N PRO A 150 9.37 -9.89 16.40
CA PRO A 150 8.09 -9.46 16.98
C PRO A 150 7.82 -7.98 16.84
N THR A 151 8.83 -7.13 17.08
CA THR A 151 8.70 -5.67 16.96
C THR A 151 8.42 -5.26 15.50
N ALA A 152 9.14 -5.83 14.54
CA ALA A 152 8.89 -5.56 13.12
C ALA A 152 7.45 -5.99 12.72
N ASN A 153 6.97 -7.14 13.18
CA ASN A 153 5.59 -7.57 12.95
C ASN A 153 4.56 -6.59 13.51
N THR A 154 4.79 -6.09 14.74
CA THR A 154 3.92 -5.10 15.38
C THR A 154 3.89 -3.79 14.59
N LEU A 155 5.03 -3.29 14.14
CA LEU A 155 5.11 -2.09 13.33
C LEU A 155 4.41 -2.27 11.97
N VAL A 156 4.57 -3.42 11.30
CA VAL A 156 3.84 -3.73 10.06
C VAL A 156 2.33 -3.74 10.30
N ALA A 157 1.87 -4.31 11.41
CA ALA A 157 0.45 -4.33 11.75
C ALA A 157 -0.08 -2.91 12.00
N LEU A 158 0.68 -2.07 12.72
CA LEU A 158 0.36 -0.66 12.95
C LEU A 158 0.25 0.09 11.61
N PHE A 159 1.25 -0.03 10.73
CA PHE A 159 1.26 0.68 9.44
C PHE A 159 0.13 0.23 8.53
N ASN A 160 -0.16 -1.07 8.46
CA ASN A 160 -1.31 -1.58 7.72
C ASN A 160 -2.64 -1.06 8.29
N GLY A 161 -2.76 -0.95 9.61
CA GLY A 161 -3.93 -0.34 10.26
C GLY A 161 -4.11 1.12 9.89
N LEU A 162 -3.04 1.91 9.97
CA LEU A 162 -3.03 3.32 9.58
C LEU A 162 -3.38 3.51 8.10
N LEU A 163 -2.79 2.70 7.22
CA LEU A 163 -3.07 2.71 5.79
C LEU A 163 -4.57 2.44 5.52
N ARG A 164 -5.13 1.40 6.14
CA ARG A 164 -6.56 1.08 6.00
C ARG A 164 -7.46 2.20 6.48
N GLN A 165 -7.17 2.78 7.66
CA GLN A 165 -7.94 3.91 8.17
C GLN A 165 -7.92 5.11 7.22
N ARG A 166 -6.75 5.40 6.60
CA ARG A 166 -6.61 6.47 5.62
C ARG A 166 -7.42 6.16 4.35
N VAL A 167 -7.31 4.94 3.81
CA VAL A 167 -8.05 4.50 2.62
C VAL A 167 -9.56 4.56 2.83
N TYR A 168 -10.05 4.15 3.99
CA TYR A 168 -11.47 4.21 4.33
C TYR A 168 -11.95 5.60 4.80
N GLN A 169 -11.05 6.57 4.91
CA GLN A 169 -11.35 7.92 5.42
C GLN A 169 -12.00 7.90 6.81
N LEU A 170 -11.68 6.88 7.61
CA LEU A 170 -12.25 6.74 8.96
C LEU A 170 -11.69 7.75 9.96
N ASN A 171 -10.53 8.35 9.64
CA ASN A 171 -9.87 9.33 10.50
C ASN A 171 -9.74 10.67 9.80
N HIS A 172 -10.55 11.62 10.23
CA HIS A 172 -10.36 13.05 9.96
C HIS A 172 -9.49 13.73 11.04
N SER A 173 -8.93 12.95 11.99
CA SER A 173 -8.15 13.51 13.08
C SER A 173 -6.80 14.01 12.57
N HIS A 174 -6.63 15.33 12.62
CA HIS A 174 -5.33 15.97 12.46
C HIS A 174 -4.36 15.35 13.49
N GLY A 175 -3.16 14.95 13.05
CA GLY A 175 -2.12 14.48 13.95
C GLY A 175 -1.91 12.96 14.05
N VAL A 176 -2.75 12.11 13.44
CA VAL A 176 -2.57 10.64 13.49
C VAL A 176 -1.17 10.22 13.04
N LYS A 177 -0.68 10.79 11.94
CA LYS A 177 0.68 10.52 11.44
C LYS A 177 1.75 10.91 12.46
N ALA A 178 1.65 12.12 13.02
CA ALA A 178 2.61 12.60 14.01
C ALA A 178 2.56 11.75 15.29
N THR A 179 1.36 11.38 15.74
CA THR A 179 1.19 10.49 16.90
C THR A 179 1.77 9.10 16.66
N ALA A 180 1.60 8.53 15.45
CA ALA A 180 2.19 7.25 15.10
C ALA A 180 3.72 7.29 15.09
N ILE A 181 4.30 8.35 14.55
CA ILE A 181 5.75 8.59 14.57
C ILE A 181 6.26 8.69 16.02
N ASP A 182 5.59 9.48 16.85
CA ASP A 182 5.98 9.65 18.25
C ASP A 182 5.84 8.35 19.06
N PHE A 183 4.76 7.58 18.84
CA PHE A 183 4.59 6.25 19.41
C PHE A 183 5.76 5.33 19.04
N CYS A 184 6.12 5.26 17.76
CA CYS A 184 7.26 4.46 17.30
C CYS A 184 8.57 4.93 17.94
N ARG A 185 8.80 6.24 18.03
CA ARG A 185 9.98 6.81 18.67
C ARG A 185 10.12 6.37 20.12
N ARG A 186 9.09 6.60 20.92
CA ARG A 186 9.09 6.23 22.34
C ARG A 186 9.30 4.73 22.55
N SER A 187 8.66 3.90 21.71
CA SER A 187 8.76 2.45 21.78
C SER A 187 10.15 1.91 21.41
N LEU A 188 10.87 2.58 20.50
CA LEU A 188 12.16 2.10 20.01
C LEU A 188 13.35 2.72 20.74
N THR A 189 13.25 3.98 21.23
CA THR A 189 14.38 4.65 21.89
C THR A 189 14.33 4.57 23.40
N GLY A 190 13.22 4.10 24.00
CA GLY A 190 13.06 4.01 25.46
C GLY A 190 12.99 5.39 26.13
N CYS A 191 12.87 6.46 25.37
CA CYS A 191 12.81 7.81 25.92
C CYS A 191 11.37 8.10 26.38
N CYS A 192 11.07 7.88 27.64
CA CYS A 192 9.89 8.49 28.29
C CYS A 192 10.12 9.98 28.43
N THR A 193 9.75 10.77 27.43
CA THR A 193 9.52 12.20 27.66
C THR A 193 8.21 12.35 28.41
N ILE A 194 8.29 12.23 29.75
CA ILE A 194 7.25 12.77 30.63
C ILE A 194 7.50 14.29 30.63
N GLN A 195 6.68 15.05 29.94
CA GLN A 195 6.43 16.46 30.21
C GLN A 195 4.99 16.62 30.66
#